data_a7fad6c1ed49aef2487b69aac33d9475
#
_entry.id   a7fad6c1ed49aef2487b69aac33d9475
#
_cell.length_a   1.000
_cell.length_b   1.000
_cell.length_c   1.000
_cell.angle_alpha   90.00
_cell.angle_beta   90.00
_cell.angle_gamma   90.00
#
_symmetry.space_group_name_H-M   'P 1'
#
loop_
_entity.id
_entity.type
_entity.pdbx_description
1 polymer ?
#
loop_
_entity_poly.entity_id
_entity_poly.type
_entity_poly.pdbx_seq_one_letter_code
_entity_poly.pdbx_strand_id
1 'polypeptide(L)'
;RPISSAASDVYKRQSYAVVDIGGGSVEILISQDGYKFSKSFKLGGVRLLNMSKVERKRLINDKLSWLNQFKNIEAMYGLGGNLRAIFEVNAISKTTKYKDFKTLIENYNNLSKKRLIEKFRIPTDRIDIIPIAAEIYLCVAEKLRVDMIHSSFWSISNGMAIKKSII
;
A
#
# COMPACT_ATOMS: atom_id res chain seq x y z
N ARG A 1 31.65 14.79 -8.45
CA ARG A 1 31.70 14.04 -9.73
C ARG A 1 30.25 13.89 -10.22
N PRO A 2 29.92 14.19 -11.49
CA PRO A 2 28.59 13.96 -12.00
C PRO A 2 28.31 12.46 -11.98
N ILE A 3 27.11 12.10 -11.55
CA ILE A 3 26.60 10.73 -11.62
C ILE A 3 26.64 10.33 -13.09
N SER A 4 27.25 9.18 -13.42
CA SER A 4 27.38 8.75 -14.81
C SER A 4 26.00 8.65 -15.46
N SER A 5 25.88 9.00 -16.73
CA SER A 5 24.62 8.92 -17.50
C SER A 5 23.95 7.55 -17.42
N ALA A 6 24.73 6.47 -17.32
CA ALA A 6 24.25 5.10 -17.15
C ALA A 6 23.52 4.89 -15.80
N ALA A 7 24.04 5.44 -14.68
CA ALA A 7 23.36 5.35 -13.38
C ALA A 7 22.05 6.16 -13.37
N SER A 8 22.05 7.33 -14.01
CA SER A 8 20.84 8.15 -14.20
C SER A 8 19.80 7.44 -15.06
N ASP A 9 20.22 6.67 -16.06
CA ASP A 9 19.33 5.94 -16.98
C ASP A 9 18.72 4.68 -16.31
N VAL A 10 19.46 4.00 -15.44
CA VAL A 10 18.96 2.89 -14.63
C VAL A 10 17.90 3.39 -13.62
N TYR A 11 18.12 4.53 -12.97
CA TYR A 11 17.15 5.12 -12.06
C TYR A 11 15.85 5.59 -12.76
N LYS A 12 15.94 6.02 -14.02
CA LYS A 12 14.79 6.42 -14.83
C LYS A 12 13.92 5.26 -15.30
N ARG A 13 14.42 4.04 -15.26
CA ARG A 13 13.72 2.83 -15.77
C ARG A 13 13.00 2.02 -14.71
N GLN A 14 13.17 2.32 -13.43
CA GLN A 14 12.46 1.60 -12.37
C GLN A 14 10.97 1.92 -12.39
N SER A 15 10.17 0.89 -12.60
CA SER A 15 8.71 0.99 -12.55
C SER A 15 8.22 0.60 -11.16
N TYR A 16 7.53 1.52 -10.48
CA TYR A 16 7.05 1.29 -9.12
C TYR A 16 5.69 1.95 -8.86
N ALA A 17 5.01 1.46 -7.85
CA ALA A 17 3.79 2.05 -7.33
C ALA A 17 4.04 2.64 -5.94
N VAL A 18 3.42 3.79 -5.65
CA VAL A 18 3.31 4.36 -4.30
C VAL A 18 1.84 4.39 -3.93
N VAL A 19 1.52 3.86 -2.75
CA VAL A 19 0.13 3.70 -2.29
C VAL A 19 0.00 4.27 -0.88
N ASP A 20 -0.91 5.21 -0.71
CA ASP A 20 -1.31 5.74 0.60
C ASP A 20 -2.78 5.40 0.85
N ILE A 21 -3.06 4.72 1.96
CA ILE A 21 -4.42 4.34 2.35
C ILE A 21 -4.81 5.11 3.60
N GLY A 22 -5.66 6.11 3.40
CA GLY A 22 -6.27 6.88 4.47
C GLY A 22 -7.61 6.31 4.96
N GLY A 23 -8.28 7.04 5.86
CA GLY A 23 -9.62 6.67 6.33
C GLY A 23 -10.69 6.84 5.27
N GLY A 24 -10.60 7.85 4.41
CA GLY A 24 -11.60 8.20 3.39
C GLY A 24 -11.24 7.82 1.96
N SER A 25 -9.97 7.72 1.64
CA SER A 25 -9.48 7.54 0.27
C SER A 25 -8.23 6.68 0.20
N VAL A 26 -7.90 6.28 -1.02
CA VAL A 26 -6.65 5.64 -1.41
C VAL A 26 -6.03 6.46 -2.52
N GLU A 27 -4.81 6.91 -2.33
CA GLU A 27 -4.03 7.61 -3.32
C GLU A 27 -2.99 6.65 -3.91
N ILE A 28 -2.96 6.55 -5.24
CA ILE A 28 -2.01 5.70 -5.95
C ILE A 28 -1.25 6.52 -6.97
N LEU A 29 0.07 6.42 -6.94
CA LEU A 29 0.98 6.94 -7.95
C LEU A 29 1.72 5.78 -8.58
N ILE A 30 1.70 5.71 -9.90
CA ILE A 30 2.49 4.77 -10.70
C ILE A 30 3.59 5.56 -11.41
N SER A 31 4.83 5.13 -11.24
CA SER A 31 5.96 5.56 -12.06
C SER A 31 6.31 4.43 -13.01
N GLN A 32 6.19 4.66 -14.30
CA GLN A 32 6.48 3.66 -15.32
C GLN A 32 7.07 4.33 -16.56
N ASP A 33 8.19 3.82 -17.04
CA ASP A 33 8.88 4.29 -18.27
C ASP A 33 9.14 5.81 -18.28
N GLY A 34 9.44 6.38 -17.12
CA GLY A 34 9.66 7.82 -16.94
C GLY A 34 8.40 8.67 -16.82
N TYR A 35 7.23 8.09 -17.01
CA TYR A 35 5.94 8.76 -16.83
C TYR A 35 5.40 8.54 -15.42
N LYS A 36 4.60 9.48 -14.94
CA LYS A 36 3.92 9.41 -13.64
C LYS A 36 2.42 9.54 -13.82
N PHE A 37 1.70 8.57 -13.30
CA PHE A 37 0.24 8.52 -13.29
C PHE A 37 -0.24 8.52 -11.85
N SER A 38 -1.18 9.38 -11.50
CA SER A 38 -1.73 9.40 -10.14
C SER A 38 -3.25 9.42 -10.16
N LYS A 39 -3.85 8.74 -9.20
CA LYS A 39 -5.31 8.71 -9.04
C LYS A 39 -5.70 8.52 -7.58
N SER A 40 -6.75 9.23 -7.15
CA SER A 40 -7.39 9.05 -5.86
C SER A 40 -8.70 8.29 -6.02
N PHE A 41 -8.96 7.37 -5.08
CA PHE A 41 -10.15 6.54 -5.05
C PHE A 41 -10.86 6.72 -3.70
N LYS A 42 -12.18 6.83 -3.70
CA LYS A 42 -12.99 6.87 -2.48
C LYS A 42 -13.12 5.47 -1.86
N LEU A 43 -12.01 4.91 -1.36
CA LEU A 43 -11.87 3.54 -0.85
C LEU A 43 -11.17 3.47 0.53
N GLY A 44 -11.19 4.52 1.32
CA GLY A 44 -10.52 4.52 2.63
C GLY A 44 -11.09 3.51 3.63
N GLY A 45 -10.26 3.08 4.59
CA GLY A 45 -10.63 2.03 5.55
C GLY A 45 -11.88 2.34 6.37
N VAL A 46 -12.07 3.59 6.81
CA VAL A 46 -13.28 4.02 7.54
C VAL A 46 -14.51 3.99 6.64
N ARG A 47 -14.36 4.39 5.38
CA ARG A 47 -15.46 4.38 4.41
C ARG A 47 -16.02 3.00 4.14
N LEU A 48 -15.18 1.99 4.18
CA LEU A 48 -15.54 0.60 3.89
C LEU A 48 -15.95 -0.21 5.12
N LEU A 49 -15.89 0.38 6.32
CA LEU A 49 -16.05 -0.30 7.59
C LEU A 49 -17.40 -1.01 7.74
N ASN A 50 -18.48 -0.39 7.28
CA ASN A 50 -19.86 -0.91 7.41
C ASN A 50 -20.30 -1.80 6.25
N MET A 51 -19.41 -2.07 5.30
CA MET A 51 -19.72 -2.95 4.16
C MET A 51 -19.45 -4.42 4.51
N SER A 52 -20.27 -5.33 3.99
CA SER A 52 -19.98 -6.75 4.06
C SER A 52 -18.66 -7.05 3.33
N LYS A 53 -17.99 -8.15 3.72
CA LYS A 53 -16.72 -8.56 3.10
C LYS A 53 -16.85 -8.76 1.58
N VAL A 54 -17.97 -9.31 1.14
CA VAL A 54 -18.23 -9.59 -0.29
C VAL A 54 -18.41 -8.30 -1.08
N GLU A 55 -19.26 -7.39 -0.60
CA GLU A 55 -19.50 -6.10 -1.25
C GLU A 55 -18.22 -5.26 -1.28
N ARG A 56 -17.46 -5.22 -0.18
CA ARG A 56 -16.20 -4.51 -0.08
C ARG A 56 -15.18 -5.02 -1.09
N LYS A 57 -15.00 -6.36 -1.17
CA LYS A 57 -14.07 -6.97 -2.12
C LYS A 57 -14.45 -6.64 -3.57
N ARG A 58 -15.74 -6.70 -3.90
CA ARG A 58 -16.23 -6.33 -5.23
C ARG A 58 -15.95 -4.87 -5.53
N LEU A 59 -16.30 -3.94 -4.63
CA LEU A 59 -16.09 -2.51 -4.81
C LEU A 59 -14.60 -2.17 -4.98
N ILE A 60 -13.72 -2.74 -4.13
CA ILE A 60 -12.27 -2.53 -4.24
C ILE A 60 -11.78 -3.00 -5.60
N ASN A 61 -12.17 -4.20 -6.03
CA ASN A 61 -11.75 -4.76 -7.31
C ASN A 61 -12.20 -3.91 -8.50
N ASP A 62 -13.44 -3.46 -8.49
CA ASP A 62 -14.02 -2.64 -9.56
C ASP A 62 -13.34 -1.26 -9.63
N LYS A 63 -13.21 -0.57 -8.50
CA LYS A 63 -12.58 0.76 -8.44
C LYS A 63 -11.11 0.74 -8.82
N LEU A 64 -10.39 -0.31 -8.45
CA LEU A 64 -8.96 -0.47 -8.76
C LEU A 64 -8.71 -1.11 -10.13
N SER A 65 -9.73 -1.36 -10.95
CA SER A 65 -9.58 -1.88 -12.34
C SER A 65 -8.69 -1.00 -13.21
N TRP A 66 -8.61 0.31 -12.90
CA TRP A 66 -7.67 1.25 -13.51
C TRP A 66 -6.21 0.76 -13.50
N LEU A 67 -5.82 -0.03 -12.50
CA LEU A 67 -4.47 -0.57 -12.38
C LEU A 67 -4.14 -1.62 -13.43
N ASN A 68 -5.13 -2.25 -14.06
CA ASN A 68 -4.92 -3.34 -15.01
C ASN A 68 -4.18 -2.90 -16.30
N GLN A 69 -4.14 -1.58 -16.57
CA GLN A 69 -3.41 -1.04 -17.73
C GLN A 69 -1.89 -1.01 -17.54
N PHE A 70 -1.42 -1.02 -16.28
CA PHE A 70 0.00 -0.97 -15.98
C PHE A 70 0.61 -2.37 -15.95
N LYS A 71 1.84 -2.50 -16.45
CA LYS A 71 2.58 -3.76 -16.54
C LYS A 71 4.01 -3.56 -16.04
N ASN A 72 4.65 -4.65 -15.63
CA ASN A 72 6.05 -4.64 -15.24
C ASN A 72 6.36 -3.64 -14.10
N ILE A 73 5.46 -3.55 -13.11
CA ILE A 73 5.69 -2.79 -11.90
C ILE A 73 6.48 -3.67 -10.93
N GLU A 74 7.74 -3.29 -10.64
CA GLU A 74 8.69 -4.11 -9.89
C GLU A 74 8.35 -4.15 -8.39
N ALA A 75 7.93 -3.01 -7.83
CA ALA A 75 7.70 -2.88 -6.40
C ALA A 75 6.53 -1.96 -6.06
N MET A 76 5.93 -2.19 -4.89
CA MET A 76 4.94 -1.31 -4.28
C MET A 76 5.48 -0.73 -2.97
N TYR A 77 5.41 0.58 -2.83
CA TYR A 77 5.75 1.33 -1.63
C TYR A 77 4.47 1.82 -0.95
N GLY A 78 4.15 1.26 0.20
CA GLY A 78 3.03 1.74 1.00
C GLY A 78 3.46 2.85 1.95
N LEU A 79 2.72 3.95 1.92
CA LEU A 79 2.90 5.09 2.81
C LEU A 79 1.92 5.01 3.98
N GLY A 80 2.19 5.81 4.99
CA GLY A 80 1.28 6.01 6.11
C GLY A 80 1.31 4.92 7.18
N GLY A 81 0.39 5.03 8.13
CA GLY A 81 0.39 4.22 9.35
C GLY A 81 -0.17 2.81 9.20
N ASN A 82 -1.03 2.56 8.20
CA ASN A 82 -1.72 1.27 8.10
C ASN A 82 -0.76 0.14 7.68
N LEU A 83 0.03 0.31 6.60
CA LEU A 83 1.00 -0.71 6.20
C LEU A 83 2.11 -0.87 7.22
N ARG A 84 2.57 0.24 7.80
CA ARG A 84 3.56 0.22 8.89
C ARG A 84 3.08 -0.61 10.07
N ALA A 85 1.86 -0.39 10.55
CA ALA A 85 1.29 -1.17 11.63
C ALA A 85 1.21 -2.67 11.31
N ILE A 86 0.84 -3.04 10.07
CA ILE A 86 0.85 -4.42 9.61
C ILE A 86 2.27 -5.01 9.69
N PHE A 87 3.29 -4.26 9.27
CA PHE A 87 4.67 -4.70 9.28
C PHE A 87 5.23 -4.83 10.70
N GLU A 88 5.03 -3.83 11.56
CA GLU A 88 5.47 -3.80 12.96
C GLU A 88 4.90 -4.99 13.76
N VAL A 89 3.60 -5.23 13.62
CA VAL A 89 2.91 -6.33 14.30
C VAL A 89 3.44 -7.70 13.91
N ASN A 90 3.99 -7.84 12.70
CA ASN A 90 4.53 -9.10 12.18
C ASN A 90 6.05 -9.16 12.18
N ALA A 91 6.72 -8.25 12.87
CA ALA A 91 8.18 -8.15 12.93
C ALA A 91 8.84 -8.08 11.53
N ILE A 92 8.13 -7.51 10.54
CA ILE A 92 8.67 -7.23 9.22
C ILE A 92 9.36 -5.88 9.27
N SER A 93 10.66 -5.82 8.98
CA SER A 93 11.42 -4.57 9.16
C SER A 93 11.00 -3.47 8.18
N LYS A 94 11.12 -3.72 6.87
CA LYS A 94 10.80 -2.71 5.83
C LYS A 94 10.22 -3.30 4.54
N THR A 95 10.45 -4.59 4.29
CA THR A 95 10.19 -5.21 2.99
C THR A 95 9.69 -6.63 3.17
N THR A 96 8.73 -7.03 2.34
CA THR A 96 8.25 -8.41 2.26
C THR A 96 7.94 -8.79 0.81
N LYS A 97 7.98 -10.09 0.51
CA LYS A 97 7.50 -10.61 -0.78
C LYS A 97 5.98 -10.62 -0.81
N TYR A 98 5.41 -10.46 -1.99
CA TYR A 98 3.96 -10.55 -2.20
C TYR A 98 3.36 -11.84 -1.64
N LYS A 99 4.01 -12.99 -1.88
CA LYS A 99 3.52 -14.30 -1.39
C LYS A 99 3.41 -14.35 0.13
N ASP A 100 4.42 -13.85 0.81
CA ASP A 100 4.46 -13.84 2.28
C ASP A 100 3.42 -12.87 2.84
N PHE A 101 3.28 -11.71 2.22
CA PHE A 101 2.25 -10.73 2.56
C PHE A 101 0.84 -11.29 2.37
N LYS A 102 0.58 -11.99 1.26
CA LYS A 102 -0.71 -12.64 1.00
C LYS A 102 -1.05 -13.66 2.09
N THR A 103 -0.14 -14.56 2.41
CA THR A 103 -0.32 -15.56 3.48
C THR A 103 -0.61 -14.90 4.83
N LEU A 104 0.08 -13.83 5.13
CA LEU A 104 -0.12 -13.05 6.35
C LEU A 104 -1.53 -12.45 6.44
N ILE A 105 -2.02 -11.85 5.34
CA ILE A 105 -3.36 -11.25 5.30
C ILE A 105 -4.46 -12.32 5.34
N GLU A 106 -4.25 -13.45 4.70
CA GLU A 106 -5.16 -14.60 4.80
C GLU A 106 -5.27 -15.09 6.26
N ASN A 107 -4.16 -15.18 6.97
CA ASN A 107 -4.15 -15.51 8.39
C ASN A 107 -4.89 -14.48 9.26
N TYR A 108 -4.74 -13.18 8.98
CA TYR A 108 -5.51 -12.14 9.68
C TYR A 108 -7.02 -12.31 9.52
N ASN A 109 -7.47 -12.60 8.31
CA ASN A 109 -8.88 -12.78 8.00
C ASN A 109 -9.54 -13.96 8.72
N ASN A 110 -8.73 -14.89 9.23
CA ASN A 110 -9.17 -16.08 9.96
C ASN A 110 -9.10 -15.92 11.50
N LEU A 111 -8.62 -14.75 12.00
CA LEU A 111 -8.50 -14.50 13.42
C LEU A 111 -9.67 -13.65 13.94
N SER A 112 -10.10 -13.95 15.18
CA SER A 112 -11.05 -13.09 15.90
C SER A 112 -10.39 -11.76 16.29
N LYS A 113 -11.19 -10.69 16.44
CA LYS A 113 -10.71 -9.39 16.92
C LYS A 113 -9.91 -9.50 18.22
N LYS A 114 -10.39 -10.33 19.16
CA LYS A 114 -9.70 -10.60 20.42
C LYS A 114 -8.27 -11.13 20.19
N ARG A 115 -8.11 -12.11 19.30
CA ARG A 115 -6.79 -12.66 18.95
C ARG A 115 -5.91 -11.66 18.21
N LEU A 116 -6.49 -10.78 17.39
CA LEU A 116 -5.73 -9.71 16.73
C LEU A 116 -5.15 -8.71 17.75
N ILE A 117 -5.91 -8.36 18.79
CA ILE A 117 -5.42 -7.50 19.88
C ILE A 117 -4.33 -8.22 20.70
N GLU A 118 -4.63 -9.43 21.18
CA GLU A 118 -3.75 -10.16 22.09
C GLU A 118 -2.44 -10.61 21.44
N LYS A 119 -2.51 -11.16 20.23
CA LYS A 119 -1.36 -11.71 19.52
C LYS A 119 -0.54 -10.65 18.79
N PHE A 120 -1.21 -9.68 18.18
CA PHE A 120 -0.56 -8.69 17.29
C PHE A 120 -0.53 -7.28 17.87
N ARG A 121 -1.05 -7.08 19.08
CA ARG A 121 -1.09 -5.77 19.76
C ARG A 121 -1.64 -4.64 18.88
N ILE A 122 -2.58 -4.96 18.00
CA ILE A 122 -3.21 -3.97 17.16
C ILE A 122 -4.03 -3.02 18.05
N PRO A 123 -3.83 -1.70 17.95
CA PRO A 123 -4.62 -0.73 18.70
C PRO A 123 -6.12 -0.91 18.45
N THR A 124 -6.91 -0.80 19.49
CA THR A 124 -8.37 -1.06 19.45
C THR A 124 -9.11 -0.15 18.48
N ASP A 125 -8.65 1.10 18.33
CA ASP A 125 -9.18 2.08 17.38
C ASP A 125 -8.86 1.76 15.91
N ARG A 126 -7.91 0.86 15.66
CA ARG A 126 -7.48 0.45 14.32
C ARG A 126 -7.81 -1.00 13.98
N ILE A 127 -8.34 -1.76 14.91
CA ILE A 127 -8.60 -3.19 14.75
C ILE A 127 -9.49 -3.52 13.55
N ASP A 128 -10.43 -2.64 13.24
CA ASP A 128 -11.35 -2.79 12.13
C ASP A 128 -10.82 -2.20 10.82
N ILE A 129 -9.91 -1.24 10.89
CA ILE A 129 -9.37 -0.52 9.73
C ILE A 129 -8.17 -1.25 9.11
N ILE A 130 -7.27 -1.78 9.93
CA ILE A 130 -6.07 -2.46 9.46
C ILE A 130 -6.37 -3.65 8.53
N PRO A 131 -7.32 -4.56 8.84
CA PRO A 131 -7.68 -5.64 7.91
C PRO A 131 -8.22 -5.14 6.57
N ILE A 132 -9.00 -4.06 6.58
CA ILE A 132 -9.53 -3.45 5.36
C ILE A 132 -8.40 -2.83 4.52
N ALA A 133 -7.50 -2.09 5.16
CA ALA A 133 -6.33 -1.54 4.49
C ALA A 133 -5.45 -2.65 3.90
N ALA A 134 -5.26 -3.74 4.62
CA ALA A 134 -4.53 -4.91 4.15
C ALA A 134 -5.15 -5.54 2.89
N GLU A 135 -6.49 -5.66 2.84
CA GLU A 135 -7.21 -6.13 1.65
C GLU A 135 -6.98 -5.20 0.45
N ILE A 136 -6.95 -3.89 0.66
CA ILE A 136 -6.69 -2.91 -0.40
C ILE A 136 -5.25 -3.03 -0.91
N TYR A 137 -4.24 -3.08 -0.01
CA TYR A 137 -2.84 -3.27 -0.40
C TYR A 137 -2.64 -4.56 -1.18
N LEU A 138 -3.27 -5.66 -0.73
CA LEU A 138 -3.20 -6.95 -1.41
C LEU A 138 -3.79 -6.86 -2.83
N CYS A 139 -4.96 -6.23 -2.98
CA CYS A 139 -5.60 -6.05 -4.29
C CYS A 139 -4.75 -5.19 -5.24
N VAL A 140 -4.11 -4.12 -4.75
CA VAL A 140 -3.19 -3.29 -5.54
C VAL A 140 -1.99 -4.12 -5.99
N ALA A 141 -1.35 -4.82 -5.06
CA ALA A 141 -0.17 -5.66 -5.34
C ALA A 141 -0.48 -6.76 -6.37
N GLU A 142 -1.65 -7.39 -6.26
CA GLU A 142 -2.12 -8.43 -7.18
C GLU A 142 -2.38 -7.89 -8.59
N LYS A 143 -3.08 -6.75 -8.71
CA LYS A 143 -3.38 -6.14 -10.02
C LYS A 143 -2.14 -5.66 -10.74
N LEU A 144 -1.18 -5.11 -10.01
CA LEU A 144 0.10 -4.65 -10.55
C LEU A 144 1.13 -5.79 -10.72
N ARG A 145 0.85 -6.97 -10.16
CA ARG A 145 1.73 -8.15 -10.18
C ARG A 145 3.12 -7.86 -9.60
N VAL A 146 3.17 -7.07 -8.52
CA VAL A 146 4.43 -6.74 -7.86
C VAL A 146 4.95 -7.93 -7.07
N ASP A 147 6.26 -8.11 -7.07
CA ASP A 147 6.92 -9.16 -6.28
C ASP A 147 7.28 -8.69 -4.87
N MET A 148 7.55 -7.38 -4.72
CA MET A 148 8.04 -6.78 -3.48
C MET A 148 7.13 -5.68 -2.97
N ILE A 149 6.92 -5.67 -1.66
CA ILE A 149 6.13 -4.67 -0.94
C ILE A 149 7.03 -4.03 0.12
N HIS A 150 7.12 -2.70 0.08
CA HIS A 150 7.93 -1.91 0.98
C HIS A 150 7.04 -1.02 1.85
N SER A 151 7.30 -0.98 3.16
CA SER A 151 6.71 0.01 4.06
C SER A 151 7.65 1.21 4.18
N SER A 152 7.11 2.40 3.96
CA SER A 152 7.84 3.65 4.10
C SER A 152 7.43 4.39 5.36
N PHE A 153 8.40 5.00 6.04
CA PHE A 153 8.15 5.95 7.14
C PHE A 153 7.64 7.32 6.65
N TRP A 154 7.72 7.57 5.34
CA TRP A 154 7.26 8.83 4.74
C TRP A 154 5.73 8.84 4.65
N SER A 155 5.18 10.02 4.82
CA SER A 155 3.78 10.33 4.52
C SER A 155 3.73 11.38 3.41
N ILE A 156 2.57 11.57 2.78
CA ILE A 156 2.36 12.66 1.81
C ILE A 156 2.68 14.00 2.45
N SER A 157 2.34 14.19 3.74
CA SER A 157 2.65 15.40 4.52
C SER A 157 4.15 15.67 4.58
N ASN A 158 4.99 14.66 4.76
CA ASN A 158 6.45 14.81 4.79
C ASN A 158 6.98 15.27 3.42
N GLY A 159 6.46 14.69 2.32
CA GLY A 159 6.81 15.09 0.97
C GLY A 159 6.45 16.55 0.65
N MET A 160 5.31 17.04 1.16
CA MET A 160 4.88 18.43 1.02
C MET A 160 5.75 19.39 1.86
N ALA A 161 6.18 18.98 3.05
CA ALA A 161 7.07 19.77 3.90
C ALA A 161 8.43 20.00 3.24
N ILE A 162 9.01 18.96 2.62
CA ILE A 162 10.29 19.06 1.90
C ILE A 162 10.15 20.00 0.70
N LYS A 163 9.05 19.91 -0.07
CA LYS A 163 8.84 20.79 -1.22
C LYS A 163 8.76 22.27 -0.81
N LYS A 164 8.21 22.59 0.36
CA LYS A 164 8.16 23.96 0.88
C LYS A 164 9.50 24.47 1.42
N SER A 165 10.42 23.59 1.80
CA SER A 165 11.74 23.98 2.32
C SER A 165 12.80 24.16 1.20
N ILE A 166 12.45 23.84 -0.05
CA ILE A 166 13.35 23.98 -1.22
C ILE A 166 13.01 25.24 -2.06
N ILE A 167 11.94 25.96 -1.72
CA ILE A 167 11.55 27.25 -2.30
C ILE A 167 11.97 28.38 -1.36
#